data_4fb74d8127bad2e8cf94524760a70699
#
_entry.id   4fb74d8127bad2e8cf94524760a70699
#
_cell.length_a   1.000
_cell.length_b   1.000
_cell.length_c   1.000
_cell.angle_alpha   90.00
_cell.angle_beta   90.00
_cell.angle_gamma   90.00
#
_symmetry.space_group_name_H-M   'P 1'
#
loop_
_entity.id
_entity.type
_entity.pdbx_description
1 polymer ?
#
loop_
_entity_poly.entity_id
_entity_poly.type
_entity_poly.pdbx_seq_one_letter_code
_entity_poly.pdbx_strand_id
1 'polypeptide(L)'
;MKTHLLYRIIVPAENLVQVVQTICKRKDVLMTERWVSDFLYNHPNYPSLSALNDCFRGLGISAKSLRLSQKENAKKLNDVHIVQIKDEDNNEQFAVIYRYEGNFVLWRNPKSLRDERISWDEFEKQFMGYVMLLSEASEKHEPRYRRHLIENAFHNVLFLIATLAAPVSALFRAWNEPANLSFVLLAIVGYVLGLLLVLHEVSQYSPLTQRVCGGHHEKLNCDAVLSSSASRFLAIPWAVWGGAYF
;
A
#
# COMPACT_ATOMS: atom_id res chain seq x y z
N MET A 1 19.12 -4.43 -11.32
CA MET A 1 17.95 -5.33 -11.36
C MET A 1 17.53 -5.55 -9.93
N LYS A 2 16.62 -4.69 -9.39
CA LYS A 2 16.17 -4.74 -7.99
C LYS A 2 15.24 -5.93 -7.83
N THR A 3 15.49 -6.75 -6.83
CA THR A 3 14.74 -7.96 -6.47
C THR A 3 13.29 -7.61 -6.11
N HIS A 4 12.44 -7.57 -7.11
CA HIS A 4 11.06 -7.05 -7.07
C HIS A 4 10.10 -7.80 -6.13
N LEU A 5 10.42 -9.03 -5.70
CA LEU A 5 9.50 -9.86 -4.96
C LEU A 5 9.39 -9.46 -3.48
N LEU A 6 10.52 -9.37 -2.80
CA LEU A 6 10.59 -8.92 -1.40
C LEU A 6 10.15 -7.46 -1.25
N TYR A 7 10.49 -6.62 -2.23
CA TYR A 7 10.14 -5.20 -2.22
C TYR A 7 8.63 -4.95 -2.16
N ARG A 8 7.80 -5.80 -2.74
CA ARG A 8 6.33 -5.65 -2.80
C ARG A 8 5.56 -6.15 -1.60
N ILE A 9 6.06 -7.17 -0.93
CA ILE A 9 5.48 -7.63 0.34
C ILE A 9 5.78 -6.59 1.43
N ILE A 10 6.76 -5.78 1.20
CA ILE A 10 7.54 -5.03 2.16
C ILE A 10 7.30 -3.52 2.09
N VAL A 11 7.05 -2.94 0.92
CA VAL A 11 6.83 -1.50 0.78
C VAL A 11 5.35 -1.25 0.55
N PRO A 12 4.70 -0.42 1.37
CA PRO A 12 3.33 -0.02 1.10
C PRO A 12 3.26 0.60 -0.29
N ALA A 13 2.19 0.30 -1.02
CA ALA A 13 1.96 0.95 -2.28
C ALA A 13 2.02 2.46 -2.05
N GLU A 14 2.97 3.14 -2.67
CA GLU A 14 3.11 4.59 -2.53
C GLU A 14 1.81 5.28 -2.92
N ASN A 15 1.64 6.49 -2.44
CA ASN A 15 0.42 7.27 -2.58
C ASN A 15 -0.16 7.26 -4.01
N LEU A 16 0.68 7.42 -5.06
CA LEU A 16 0.21 7.42 -6.45
C LEU A 16 -0.36 6.05 -6.87
N VAL A 17 0.30 4.95 -6.47
CA VAL A 17 -0.17 3.59 -6.77
C VAL A 17 -1.53 3.35 -6.12
N GLN A 18 -1.71 3.77 -4.87
CA GLN A 18 -2.97 3.65 -4.14
C GLN A 18 -4.09 4.45 -4.77
N VAL A 19 -3.79 5.67 -5.25
CA VAL A 19 -4.75 6.51 -5.98
C VAL A 19 -5.23 5.79 -7.24
N VAL A 20 -4.30 5.25 -8.05
CA VAL A 20 -4.67 4.50 -9.26
C VAL A 20 -5.49 3.26 -8.91
N GLN A 21 -5.09 2.47 -7.90
CA GLN A 21 -5.85 1.31 -7.44
C GLN A 21 -7.28 1.67 -7.02
N THR A 22 -7.43 2.76 -6.27
CA THR A 22 -8.73 3.23 -5.79
C THR A 22 -9.66 3.61 -6.94
N ILE A 23 -9.15 4.34 -7.92
CA ILE A 23 -9.91 4.73 -9.11
C ILE A 23 -10.27 3.52 -9.97
N CYS A 24 -9.30 2.65 -10.25
CA CYS A 24 -9.55 1.44 -11.05
C CYS A 24 -10.61 0.53 -10.43
N LYS A 25 -10.53 0.33 -9.10
CA LYS A 25 -11.55 -0.43 -8.36
C LYS A 25 -12.95 0.18 -8.51
N ARG A 26 -13.04 1.51 -8.55
CA ARG A 26 -14.32 2.22 -8.64
C ARG A 26 -14.88 2.23 -10.06
N LYS A 27 -14.01 2.20 -11.07
CA LYS A 27 -14.38 2.19 -12.49
C LYS A 27 -14.40 0.77 -13.09
N ASP A 28 -14.32 -0.27 -12.25
CA ASP A 28 -14.28 -1.68 -12.65
C ASP A 28 -13.21 -2.00 -13.70
N VAL A 29 -12.04 -1.33 -13.58
CA VAL A 29 -10.88 -1.61 -14.42
C VAL A 29 -9.97 -2.62 -13.71
N LEU A 30 -9.77 -3.77 -14.33
CA LEU A 30 -8.89 -4.82 -13.84
C LEU A 30 -7.43 -4.44 -14.09
N MET A 31 -6.65 -4.37 -13.04
CA MET A 31 -5.22 -4.08 -13.12
C MET A 31 -4.45 -4.88 -12.07
N THR A 32 -3.16 -5.10 -12.31
CA THR A 32 -2.26 -5.66 -11.33
C THR A 32 -1.46 -4.52 -10.68
N GLU A 33 -1.25 -4.61 -9.38
CA GLU A 33 -0.43 -3.62 -8.66
C GLU A 33 0.96 -3.50 -9.28
N ARG A 34 1.50 -4.61 -9.75
CA ARG A 34 2.80 -4.67 -10.39
C ARG A 34 2.88 -3.79 -11.64
N TRP A 35 1.89 -3.87 -12.50
CA TRP A 35 1.88 -3.06 -13.71
C TRP A 35 1.84 -1.57 -13.36
N VAL A 36 0.96 -1.19 -12.43
CA VAL A 36 0.83 0.21 -11.99
C VAL A 36 2.14 0.72 -11.37
N SER A 37 2.74 -0.06 -10.45
CA SER A 37 3.99 0.32 -9.80
C SER A 37 5.14 0.42 -10.79
N ASP A 38 5.29 -0.59 -11.68
CA ASP A 38 6.34 -0.60 -12.69
C ASP A 38 6.17 0.57 -13.68
N PHE A 39 4.92 0.90 -14.06
CA PHE A 39 4.64 2.05 -14.90
C PHE A 39 5.02 3.37 -14.23
N LEU A 40 4.54 3.57 -13.01
CA LEU A 40 4.77 4.82 -12.28
C LEU A 40 6.24 5.02 -11.91
N TYR A 41 6.90 4.03 -11.33
CA TYR A 41 8.29 4.17 -10.88
C TYR A 41 9.31 4.33 -12.02
N ASN A 42 8.99 3.82 -13.20
CA ASN A 42 9.82 4.02 -14.39
C ASN A 42 9.48 5.30 -15.16
N HIS A 43 8.43 6.04 -14.74
CA HIS A 43 8.04 7.26 -15.41
C HIS A 43 9.02 8.40 -15.11
N PRO A 44 9.54 9.12 -16.13
CA PRO A 44 10.58 10.16 -15.95
C PRO A 44 10.15 11.30 -15.01
N ASN A 45 8.86 11.60 -14.97
CA ASN A 45 8.30 12.67 -14.15
C ASN A 45 7.65 12.17 -12.85
N TYR A 46 8.04 11.01 -12.36
CA TYR A 46 7.55 10.51 -11.08
C TYR A 46 8.22 11.24 -9.90
N PRO A 47 7.47 11.60 -8.82
CA PRO A 47 6.02 11.55 -8.62
C PRO A 47 5.33 12.85 -9.13
N SER A 48 4.34 12.74 -10.02
CA SER A 48 3.62 13.90 -10.55
C SER A 48 2.23 13.58 -11.10
N LEU A 49 1.40 14.62 -11.30
CA LEU A 49 0.13 14.52 -12.04
C LEU A 49 0.33 14.06 -13.48
N SER A 50 1.48 14.36 -14.11
CA SER A 50 1.78 13.88 -15.46
C SER A 50 1.95 12.36 -15.48
N ALA A 51 2.68 11.80 -14.51
CA ALA A 51 2.85 10.36 -14.37
C ALA A 51 1.50 9.66 -14.15
N LEU A 52 0.63 10.23 -13.31
CA LEU A 52 -0.75 9.73 -13.12
C LEU A 52 -1.56 9.78 -14.41
N ASN A 53 -1.51 10.89 -15.14
CA ASN A 53 -2.24 11.06 -16.39
C ASN A 53 -1.84 10.00 -17.42
N ASP A 54 -0.55 9.76 -17.59
CA ASP A 54 -0.05 8.79 -18.55
C ASP A 54 -0.34 7.34 -18.09
N CYS A 55 -0.31 7.07 -16.79
CA CYS A 55 -0.74 5.79 -16.23
C CYS A 55 -2.23 5.53 -16.50
N PHE A 56 -3.11 6.49 -16.25
CA PHE A 56 -4.54 6.36 -16.56
C PHE A 56 -4.80 6.20 -18.05
N ARG A 57 -4.07 6.92 -18.89
CA ARG A 57 -4.16 6.73 -20.35
C ARG A 57 -3.77 5.30 -20.76
N GLY A 58 -2.74 4.72 -20.15
CA GLY A 58 -2.36 3.32 -20.35
C GLY A 58 -3.43 2.31 -19.91
N LEU A 59 -4.34 2.73 -19.02
CA LEU A 59 -5.52 1.97 -18.56
C LEU A 59 -6.81 2.30 -19.33
N GLY A 60 -6.70 3.08 -20.43
CA GLY A 60 -7.87 3.48 -21.20
C GLY A 60 -8.77 4.53 -20.51
N ILE A 61 -8.28 5.21 -19.49
CA ILE A 61 -8.99 6.29 -18.78
C ILE A 61 -8.39 7.61 -19.21
N SER A 62 -9.19 8.48 -19.86
CA SER A 62 -8.74 9.84 -20.16
C SER A 62 -8.78 10.66 -18.88
N ALA A 63 -7.69 11.36 -18.59
CA ALA A 63 -7.57 12.22 -17.44
C ALA A 63 -7.27 13.67 -17.88
N LYS A 64 -7.86 14.65 -17.20
CA LYS A 64 -7.63 16.07 -17.46
C LYS A 64 -7.31 16.79 -16.16
N SER A 65 -6.08 17.30 -16.06
CA SER A 65 -5.65 18.09 -14.92
C SER A 65 -6.04 19.56 -15.10
N LEU A 66 -6.58 20.14 -14.04
CA LEU A 66 -7.05 21.53 -14.01
C LEU A 66 -6.52 22.19 -12.74
N ARG A 67 -6.19 23.47 -12.83
CA ARG A 67 -5.98 24.33 -11.68
C ARG A 67 -7.22 25.17 -11.47
N LEU A 68 -7.79 25.10 -10.30
CA LEU A 68 -8.96 25.90 -9.94
C LEU A 68 -8.55 27.32 -9.56
N SER A 69 -9.26 28.32 -10.10
CA SER A 69 -9.05 29.73 -9.73
C SER A 69 -9.46 30.02 -8.29
N GLN A 70 -10.48 29.32 -7.82
CA GLN A 70 -10.98 29.34 -6.43
C GLN A 70 -11.18 27.91 -5.96
N LYS A 71 -10.71 27.58 -4.77
CA LYS A 71 -10.80 26.22 -4.21
C LYS A 71 -12.25 25.74 -4.06
N GLU A 72 -13.15 26.63 -3.73
CA GLU A 72 -14.59 26.38 -3.60
C GLU A 72 -15.25 25.83 -4.87
N ASN A 73 -14.70 26.13 -6.04
CA ASN A 73 -15.21 25.57 -7.29
C ASN A 73 -15.07 24.03 -7.35
N ALA A 74 -14.25 23.43 -6.50
CA ALA A 74 -14.18 21.99 -6.37
C ALA A 74 -15.51 21.38 -5.93
N LYS A 75 -16.30 22.10 -5.09
CA LYS A 75 -17.62 21.65 -4.64
C LYS A 75 -18.65 21.46 -5.75
N LYS A 76 -18.40 22.02 -6.94
CA LYS A 76 -19.26 21.87 -8.13
C LYS A 76 -18.98 20.60 -8.90
N LEU A 77 -17.92 19.87 -8.55
CA LEU A 77 -17.53 18.61 -9.19
C LEU A 77 -18.32 17.47 -8.55
N ASN A 78 -19.14 16.80 -9.34
CA ASN A 78 -20.00 15.71 -8.87
C ASN A 78 -19.35 14.33 -9.04
N ASP A 79 -18.39 14.21 -9.95
CA ASP A 79 -17.73 12.95 -10.25
C ASP A 79 -16.52 12.69 -9.35
N VAL A 80 -16.16 11.42 -9.22
CA VAL A 80 -14.94 11.02 -8.51
C VAL A 80 -13.72 11.62 -9.23
N HIS A 81 -12.89 12.31 -8.48
CA HIS A 81 -11.72 12.99 -9.01
C HIS A 81 -10.55 12.92 -8.03
N ILE A 82 -9.37 13.24 -8.54
CA ILE A 82 -8.14 13.26 -7.74
C ILE A 82 -7.78 14.71 -7.45
N VAL A 83 -7.31 14.97 -6.25
CA VAL A 83 -6.82 16.28 -5.83
C VAL A 83 -5.40 16.19 -5.32
N GLN A 84 -4.64 17.26 -5.47
CA GLN A 84 -3.33 17.40 -4.85
C GLN A 84 -3.49 18.12 -3.52
N ILE A 85 -2.92 17.54 -2.47
CA ILE A 85 -2.95 18.05 -1.11
C ILE A 85 -1.53 18.15 -0.55
N LYS A 86 -1.38 18.93 0.51
CA LYS A 86 -0.18 18.93 1.36
C LYS A 86 -0.53 18.30 2.70
N ASP A 87 0.35 17.42 3.18
CA ASP A 87 0.23 16.88 4.52
C ASP A 87 0.79 17.86 5.58
N GLU A 88 0.76 17.46 6.84
CA GLU A 88 1.25 18.26 7.97
C GLU A 88 2.76 18.55 7.89
N ASP A 89 3.52 17.64 7.25
CA ASP A 89 4.95 17.76 7.01
C ASP A 89 5.27 18.55 5.73
N ASN A 90 4.24 19.16 5.09
CA ASN A 90 4.33 19.92 3.85
C ASN A 90 4.73 19.08 2.62
N ASN A 91 4.61 17.73 2.70
CA ASN A 91 4.82 16.86 1.56
C ASN A 91 3.59 16.84 0.65
N GLU A 92 3.83 16.84 -0.65
CA GLU A 92 2.78 16.77 -1.65
C GLU A 92 2.26 15.33 -1.79
N GLN A 93 0.96 15.16 -1.69
CA GLN A 93 0.26 13.89 -1.82
C GLN A 93 -0.97 14.04 -2.70
N PHE A 94 -1.49 12.90 -3.16
CA PHE A 94 -2.72 12.85 -3.95
C PHE A 94 -3.80 12.12 -3.16
N ALA A 95 -5.01 12.66 -3.20
CA ALA A 95 -6.18 12.08 -2.55
C ALA A 95 -7.32 11.89 -3.56
N VAL A 96 -8.14 10.88 -3.34
CA VAL A 96 -9.34 10.63 -4.15
C VAL A 96 -10.54 11.21 -3.43
N ILE A 97 -11.23 12.12 -4.10
CA ILE A 97 -12.50 12.69 -3.64
C ILE A 97 -13.65 11.91 -4.27
N TYR A 98 -14.57 11.48 -3.45
CA TYR A 98 -15.76 10.77 -3.90
C TYR A 98 -16.93 11.71 -4.17
N ARG A 99 -17.19 12.64 -3.23
CA ARG A 99 -18.24 13.65 -3.35
C ARG A 99 -18.11 14.71 -2.28
N TYR A 100 -18.79 15.82 -2.50
CA TYR A 100 -18.99 16.89 -1.51
C TYR A 100 -20.40 16.80 -0.94
N GLU A 101 -20.54 16.87 0.38
CA GLU A 101 -21.80 16.81 1.11
C GLU A 101 -21.96 18.04 2.00
N GLY A 102 -22.46 19.13 1.42
CA GLY A 102 -22.59 20.41 2.15
C GLY A 102 -21.24 20.95 2.59
N ASN A 103 -20.97 20.92 3.90
CA ASN A 103 -19.67 21.35 4.46
C ASN A 103 -18.70 20.19 4.72
N PHE A 104 -18.96 19.02 4.20
CA PHE A 104 -18.10 17.86 4.34
C PHE A 104 -17.61 17.34 2.99
N VAL A 105 -16.42 16.73 3.00
CA VAL A 105 -15.82 16.06 1.87
C VAL A 105 -15.69 14.57 2.20
N LEU A 106 -16.27 13.71 1.38
CA LEU A 106 -16.03 12.28 1.45
C LEU A 106 -14.84 11.95 0.57
N TRP A 107 -13.79 11.50 1.20
CA TRP A 107 -12.52 11.27 0.53
C TRP A 107 -11.85 10.00 1.02
N ARG A 108 -10.90 9.50 0.23
CA ARG A 108 -9.97 8.49 0.70
C ARG A 108 -8.75 9.19 1.29
N ASN A 109 -8.61 9.05 2.60
CA ASN A 109 -7.49 9.63 3.32
C ASN A 109 -6.19 8.90 2.91
N PRO A 110 -5.18 9.61 2.38
CA PRO A 110 -3.94 8.98 1.93
C PRO A 110 -3.09 8.42 3.08
N LYS A 111 -3.26 8.90 4.32
CA LYS A 111 -2.54 8.39 5.50
C LYS A 111 -3.18 7.12 6.06
N SER A 112 -4.48 7.16 6.35
CA SER A 112 -5.21 6.04 6.96
C SER A 112 -5.64 4.97 5.96
N LEU A 113 -5.64 5.28 4.65
CA LEU A 113 -6.14 4.46 3.55
C LEU A 113 -7.61 4.05 3.73
N ARG A 114 -8.37 4.83 4.47
CA ARG A 114 -9.80 4.64 4.72
C ARG A 114 -10.62 5.72 4.05
N ASP A 115 -11.86 5.37 3.76
CA ASP A 115 -12.84 6.34 3.29
C ASP A 115 -13.37 7.07 4.51
N GLU A 116 -13.13 8.38 4.60
CA GLU A 116 -13.40 9.23 5.75
C GLU A 116 -14.16 10.47 5.31
N ARG A 117 -14.80 11.13 6.30
CA ARG A 117 -15.42 12.45 6.13
C ARG A 117 -14.54 13.48 6.82
N ILE A 118 -14.18 14.52 6.08
CA ILE A 118 -13.45 15.67 6.61
C ILE A 118 -14.28 16.93 6.42
N SER A 119 -14.17 17.89 7.32
CA SER A 119 -14.81 19.20 7.13
C SER A 119 -14.16 19.95 5.98
N TRP A 120 -14.94 20.80 5.28
CA TRP A 120 -14.39 21.61 4.19
C TRP A 120 -13.23 22.48 4.67
N ASP A 121 -13.37 23.08 5.85
CA ASP A 121 -12.38 24.02 6.39
C ASP A 121 -11.02 23.35 6.67
N GLU A 122 -11.04 22.09 7.13
CA GLU A 122 -9.82 21.28 7.30
C GLU A 122 -9.25 20.82 5.96
N PHE A 123 -10.11 20.37 5.05
CA PHE A 123 -9.71 19.96 3.71
C PHE A 123 -9.09 21.10 2.92
N GLU A 124 -9.70 22.30 2.96
CA GLU A 124 -9.23 23.48 2.22
C GLU A 124 -7.82 23.92 2.61
N LYS A 125 -7.43 23.74 3.89
CA LYS A 125 -6.07 24.05 4.37
C LYS A 125 -5.02 23.17 3.68
N GLN A 126 -5.35 21.92 3.40
CA GLN A 126 -4.47 20.96 2.77
C GLN A 126 -4.54 21.01 1.24
N PHE A 127 -5.67 21.42 0.67
CA PHE A 127 -5.93 21.41 -0.76
C PHE A 127 -5.11 22.46 -1.51
N MET A 128 -4.35 22.04 -2.53
CA MET A 128 -3.48 22.91 -3.32
C MET A 128 -4.18 23.58 -4.53
N GLY A 129 -5.44 23.25 -4.79
CA GLY A 129 -6.20 23.79 -5.90
C GLY A 129 -6.00 23.06 -7.24
N TYR A 130 -5.25 21.96 -7.28
CA TYR A 130 -5.10 21.13 -8.46
C TYR A 130 -6.04 19.94 -8.41
N VAL A 131 -6.76 19.70 -9.50
CA VAL A 131 -7.75 18.65 -9.64
C VAL A 131 -7.50 17.87 -10.93
N MET A 132 -7.62 16.55 -10.88
CA MET A 132 -7.62 15.69 -12.05
C MET A 132 -8.99 15.04 -12.21
N LEU A 133 -9.68 15.40 -13.29
CA LEU A 133 -10.95 14.80 -13.70
C LEU A 133 -10.68 13.56 -14.54
N LEU A 134 -11.50 12.53 -14.36
CA LEU A 134 -11.36 11.23 -14.98
C LEU A 134 -12.60 10.88 -15.77
N SER A 135 -12.44 10.51 -17.04
CA SER A 135 -13.53 9.99 -17.87
C SER A 135 -13.88 8.54 -17.49
N GLU A 136 -14.94 8.02 -18.10
CA GLU A 136 -15.18 6.58 -18.07
C GLU A 136 -14.05 5.83 -18.79
N ALA A 137 -13.78 4.62 -18.33
CA ALA A 137 -12.76 3.77 -18.92
C ALA A 137 -13.23 3.22 -20.27
N SER A 138 -12.40 3.35 -21.31
CA SER A 138 -12.64 2.73 -22.61
C SER A 138 -12.31 1.24 -22.61
N GLU A 139 -11.39 0.83 -21.76
CA GLU A 139 -11.00 -0.57 -21.57
C GLU A 139 -11.23 -0.99 -20.13
N LYS A 140 -11.54 -2.27 -19.91
CA LYS A 140 -11.81 -2.82 -18.57
C LYS A 140 -10.62 -3.52 -17.93
N HIS A 141 -9.46 -3.49 -18.56
CA HIS A 141 -8.26 -4.15 -18.05
C HIS A 141 -6.99 -3.51 -18.57
N GLU A 142 -5.91 -3.66 -17.81
CA GLU A 142 -4.57 -3.26 -18.22
C GLU A 142 -4.08 -4.05 -19.45
N PRO A 143 -3.12 -3.51 -20.22
CA PRO A 143 -2.48 -4.24 -21.30
C PRO A 143 -1.84 -5.54 -20.77
N ARG A 144 -2.15 -6.67 -21.43
CA ARG A 144 -1.64 -8.01 -21.08
C ARG A 144 -1.99 -8.49 -19.66
N TYR A 145 -3.11 -8.08 -19.10
CA TYR A 145 -3.57 -8.38 -17.73
C TYR A 145 -3.40 -9.86 -17.35
N ARG A 146 -3.84 -10.79 -18.21
CA ARG A 146 -3.74 -12.24 -17.93
C ARG A 146 -2.29 -12.70 -17.73
N ARG A 147 -1.35 -12.18 -18.52
CA ARG A 147 0.06 -12.52 -18.38
C ARG A 147 0.63 -12.02 -17.06
N HIS A 148 0.36 -10.77 -16.71
CA HIS A 148 0.81 -10.18 -15.45
C HIS A 148 0.18 -10.90 -14.24
N LEU A 149 -1.09 -11.34 -14.36
CA LEU A 149 -1.75 -12.11 -13.31
C LEU A 149 -1.06 -13.46 -13.08
N ILE A 150 -0.73 -14.20 -14.16
CA ILE A 150 -0.02 -15.48 -14.08
C ILE A 150 1.39 -15.30 -13.51
N GLU A 151 2.13 -14.30 -13.98
CA GLU A 151 3.47 -13.98 -13.47
C GLU A 151 3.43 -13.64 -11.98
N ASN A 152 2.45 -12.85 -11.52
CA ASN A 152 2.26 -12.54 -10.12
C ASN A 152 1.90 -13.78 -9.29
N ALA A 153 0.97 -14.61 -9.79
CA ALA A 153 0.59 -15.85 -9.11
C ALA A 153 1.78 -16.80 -8.98
N PHE A 154 2.56 -16.97 -10.03
CA PHE A 154 3.76 -17.80 -10.02
C PHE A 154 4.78 -17.33 -8.96
N HIS A 155 5.07 -16.04 -8.92
CA HIS A 155 6.00 -15.50 -7.93
C HIS A 155 5.48 -15.64 -6.50
N ASN A 156 4.17 -15.43 -6.27
CA ASN A 156 3.56 -15.61 -4.96
C ASN A 156 3.61 -17.07 -4.50
N VAL A 157 3.33 -18.02 -5.39
CA VAL A 157 3.42 -19.45 -5.11
C VAL A 157 4.87 -19.85 -4.81
N LEU A 158 5.84 -19.40 -5.61
CA LEU A 158 7.24 -19.67 -5.37
C LEU A 158 7.72 -19.14 -4.01
N PHE A 159 7.30 -17.92 -3.66
CA PHE A 159 7.59 -17.33 -2.36
C PHE A 159 6.97 -18.14 -1.22
N LEU A 160 5.70 -18.53 -1.36
CA LEU A 160 5.00 -19.35 -0.36
C LEU A 160 5.72 -20.69 -0.15
N ILE A 161 6.11 -21.37 -1.23
CA ILE A 161 6.88 -22.63 -1.16
C ILE A 161 8.22 -22.39 -0.43
N ALA A 162 8.97 -21.37 -0.80
CA ALA A 162 10.25 -21.05 -0.18
C ALA A 162 10.11 -20.77 1.33
N THR A 163 9.05 -20.02 1.71
CA THR A 163 8.77 -19.66 3.12
C THR A 163 8.32 -20.87 3.94
N LEU A 164 7.52 -21.77 3.36
CA LEU A 164 6.98 -22.92 4.08
C LEU A 164 7.90 -24.16 4.07
N ALA A 165 8.87 -24.22 3.19
CA ALA A 165 9.73 -25.39 3.02
C ALA A 165 10.48 -25.77 4.31
N ALA A 166 11.06 -24.80 5.03
CA ALA A 166 11.80 -25.03 6.26
C ALA A 166 10.89 -25.54 7.39
N PRO A 167 9.81 -24.83 7.78
CA PRO A 167 8.93 -25.32 8.86
C PRO A 167 8.24 -26.65 8.55
N VAL A 168 7.84 -26.88 7.29
CA VAL A 168 7.22 -28.16 6.89
C VAL A 168 8.24 -29.31 6.97
N SER A 169 9.47 -29.10 6.50
CA SER A 169 10.52 -30.12 6.59
C SER A 169 10.90 -30.45 8.04
N ALA A 170 10.93 -29.44 8.92
CA ALA A 170 11.17 -29.61 10.34
C ALA A 170 10.05 -30.42 11.02
N LEU A 171 8.78 -30.10 10.73
CA LEU A 171 7.63 -30.87 11.23
C LEU A 171 7.68 -32.33 10.76
N PHE A 172 7.98 -32.57 9.50
CA PHE A 172 8.05 -33.93 8.96
C PHE A 172 9.13 -34.76 9.65
N ARG A 173 10.29 -34.19 9.94
CA ARG A 173 11.38 -34.88 10.69
C ARG A 173 11.03 -35.13 12.14
N ALA A 174 10.33 -34.20 12.79
CA ALA A 174 9.98 -34.32 14.22
C ALA A 174 8.74 -35.19 14.48
N TRP A 175 8.01 -35.62 13.45
CA TRP A 175 6.74 -36.34 13.60
C TRP A 175 6.85 -37.63 14.42
N ASN A 176 7.96 -38.33 14.31
CA ASN A 176 8.17 -39.62 15.00
C ASN A 176 8.71 -39.49 16.42
N GLU A 177 9.06 -38.29 16.88
CA GLU A 177 9.65 -38.06 18.20
C GLU A 177 8.92 -36.92 18.92
N PRO A 178 8.01 -37.24 19.87
CA PRO A 178 7.15 -36.23 20.50
C PRO A 178 7.93 -35.18 21.31
N ALA A 179 9.13 -35.49 21.80
CA ALA A 179 9.98 -34.50 22.45
C ALA A 179 10.49 -33.43 21.46
N ASN A 180 10.85 -33.83 20.26
CA ASN A 180 11.29 -32.90 19.22
C ASN A 180 10.14 -32.09 18.64
N LEU A 181 8.92 -32.64 18.65
CA LEU A 181 7.73 -31.95 18.14
C LEU A 181 7.43 -30.67 18.93
N SER A 182 7.58 -30.68 20.25
CA SER A 182 7.35 -29.52 21.10
C SER A 182 8.34 -28.38 20.78
N PHE A 183 9.61 -28.71 20.57
CA PHE A 183 10.62 -27.73 20.17
C PHE A 183 10.36 -27.15 18.76
N VAL A 184 9.96 -28.01 17.82
CA VAL A 184 9.63 -27.57 16.46
C VAL A 184 8.40 -26.66 16.45
N LEU A 185 7.36 -26.96 17.23
CA LEU A 185 6.20 -26.11 17.37
C LEU A 185 6.56 -24.73 17.95
N LEU A 186 7.42 -24.69 18.97
CA LEU A 186 7.91 -23.44 19.54
C LEU A 186 8.74 -22.64 18.52
N ALA A 187 9.60 -23.32 17.76
CA ALA A 187 10.39 -22.68 16.70
C ALA A 187 9.50 -22.11 15.59
N ILE A 188 8.41 -22.80 15.20
CA ILE A 188 7.45 -22.29 14.21
C ILE A 188 6.74 -21.05 14.73
N VAL A 189 6.35 -21.01 16.01
CA VAL A 189 5.77 -19.80 16.61
C VAL A 189 6.77 -18.64 16.55
N GLY A 190 8.03 -18.88 16.93
CA GLY A 190 9.10 -17.88 16.81
C GLY A 190 9.32 -17.40 15.38
N TYR A 191 9.33 -18.32 14.43
CA TYR A 191 9.44 -18.00 13.00
C TYR A 191 8.29 -17.12 12.50
N VAL A 192 7.03 -17.46 12.84
CA VAL A 192 5.85 -16.66 12.48
C VAL A 192 5.90 -15.27 13.09
N LEU A 193 6.28 -15.16 14.36
CA LEU A 193 6.45 -13.88 15.04
C LEU A 193 7.57 -13.06 14.40
N GLY A 194 8.71 -13.67 14.10
CA GLY A 194 9.82 -13.02 13.39
C GLY A 194 9.40 -12.51 12.01
N LEU A 195 8.66 -13.31 11.25
CA LEU A 195 8.12 -12.92 9.96
C LEU A 195 7.14 -11.74 10.07
N LEU A 196 6.24 -11.75 11.05
CA LEU A 196 5.31 -10.66 11.32
C LEU A 196 6.04 -9.35 11.69
N LEU A 197 7.10 -9.45 12.51
CA LEU A 197 7.91 -8.29 12.89
C LEU A 197 8.68 -7.73 11.68
N VAL A 198 9.26 -8.57 10.83
CA VAL A 198 9.91 -8.13 9.59
C VAL A 198 8.89 -7.48 8.66
N LEU A 199 7.71 -8.07 8.50
CA LEU A 199 6.64 -7.48 7.70
C LEU A 199 6.17 -6.14 8.27
N HIS A 200 6.14 -5.98 9.60
CA HIS A 200 5.80 -4.70 10.23
C HIS A 200 6.87 -3.63 9.97
N GLU A 201 8.14 -3.96 10.18
CA GLU A 201 9.26 -3.01 9.95
C GLU A 201 9.30 -2.50 8.51
N VAL A 202 8.93 -3.35 7.57
CA VAL A 202 9.03 -3.07 6.16
C VAL A 202 7.73 -2.52 5.56
N SER A 203 6.59 -2.82 6.17
CA SER A 203 5.27 -2.41 5.70
C SER A 203 4.44 -1.82 6.85
N GLN A 204 4.75 -0.60 7.25
CA GLN A 204 4.03 0.15 8.30
C GLN A 204 2.52 0.27 8.05
N TYR A 205 2.06 0.04 6.83
CA TYR A 205 0.66 0.17 6.40
C TYR A 205 -0.01 -1.13 5.95
N SER A 206 0.60 -2.30 6.22
CA SER A 206 -0.04 -3.58 5.91
C SER A 206 -1.34 -3.75 6.72
N PRO A 207 -2.48 -4.12 6.10
CA PRO A 207 -3.73 -4.36 6.83
C PRO A 207 -3.63 -5.50 7.85
N LEU A 208 -2.68 -6.42 7.70
CA LEU A 208 -2.40 -7.47 8.69
C LEU A 208 -1.66 -6.91 9.90
N THR A 209 -0.64 -6.09 9.69
CA THR A 209 0.12 -5.45 10.79
C THR A 209 -0.75 -4.45 11.54
N GLN A 210 -1.62 -3.70 10.86
CA GLN A 210 -2.59 -2.82 11.52
C GLN A 210 -3.63 -3.56 12.37
N ARG A 211 -4.02 -4.78 12.00
CA ARG A 211 -4.92 -5.60 12.85
C ARG A 211 -4.24 -6.15 14.09
N VAL A 212 -2.96 -6.47 14.02
CA VAL A 212 -2.20 -7.05 15.14
C VAL A 212 -1.60 -5.96 16.03
N CYS A 213 -1.05 -4.89 15.44
CA CYS A 213 -0.34 -3.82 16.16
C CYS A 213 -1.11 -2.50 16.24
N GLY A 214 -2.16 -2.30 15.42
CA GLY A 214 -2.92 -1.05 15.32
C GLY A 214 -4.26 -1.05 16.08
N GLY A 215 -4.47 -1.96 17.02
CA GLY A 215 -5.65 -1.95 17.87
C GLY A 215 -5.68 -0.68 18.75
N HIS A 216 -6.84 -0.02 18.83
CA HIS A 216 -7.13 1.18 19.64
C HIS A 216 -6.87 1.02 21.16
N HIS A 217 -6.05 0.08 21.59
CA HIS A 217 -5.62 -0.02 22.97
C HIS A 217 -4.33 0.78 23.15
N GLU A 218 -4.41 1.89 23.86
CA GLU A 218 -3.30 2.76 24.30
C GLU A 218 -2.10 2.01 24.94
N LYS A 219 -2.22 0.70 25.16
CA LYS A 219 -1.22 -0.13 25.85
C LYS A 219 -0.26 -0.90 24.92
N LEU A 220 -0.50 -0.93 23.60
CA LEU A 220 0.34 -1.66 22.65
C LEU A 220 0.79 -0.71 21.53
N ASN A 221 1.80 0.10 21.82
CA ASN A 221 2.41 0.98 20.82
C ASN A 221 3.66 0.31 20.24
N CYS A 222 3.44 -0.61 19.28
CA CYS A 222 4.53 -1.32 18.60
C CYS A 222 5.47 -0.34 17.89
N ASP A 223 4.93 0.73 17.32
CA ASP A 223 5.73 1.73 16.59
C ASP A 223 6.74 2.43 17.50
N ALA A 224 6.38 2.77 18.74
CA ALA A 224 7.28 3.43 19.69
C ALA A 224 8.48 2.54 20.06
N VAL A 225 8.29 1.21 20.07
CA VAL A 225 9.38 0.27 20.38
C VAL A 225 10.25 0.04 19.15
N LEU A 226 9.64 -0.18 17.98
CA LEU A 226 10.35 -0.52 16.74
C LEU A 226 11.06 0.70 16.13
N SER A 227 10.56 1.92 16.33
CA SER A 227 11.19 3.15 15.85
C SER A 227 12.29 3.67 16.79
N SER A 228 12.45 3.09 17.97
CA SER A 228 13.49 3.53 18.92
C SER A 228 14.89 3.19 18.42
N SER A 229 15.88 4.00 18.82
CA SER A 229 17.30 3.74 18.50
C SER A 229 17.79 2.40 19.07
N ALA A 230 17.16 1.90 20.13
CA ALA A 230 17.45 0.60 20.75
C ALA A 230 16.90 -0.60 19.96
N SER A 231 16.03 -0.38 18.98
CA SER A 231 15.45 -1.45 18.14
C SER A 231 16.40 -1.99 17.08
N ARG A 232 17.62 -1.41 16.96
CA ARG A 232 18.61 -1.78 15.94
C ARG A 232 19.93 -2.20 16.57
N PHE A 233 20.49 -3.28 16.04
CA PHE A 233 21.84 -3.74 16.35
C PHE A 233 22.67 -3.78 15.07
N LEU A 234 23.82 -3.11 15.04
CA LEU A 234 24.65 -2.92 13.83
C LEU A 234 23.88 -2.32 12.64
N ALA A 235 22.99 -1.35 12.90
CA ALA A 235 22.09 -0.75 11.93
C ALA A 235 21.02 -1.69 11.34
N ILE A 236 20.95 -2.93 11.79
CA ILE A 236 19.95 -3.94 11.39
C ILE A 236 18.89 -4.06 12.48
N PRO A 237 17.58 -4.01 12.15
CA PRO A 237 16.49 -4.21 13.12
C PRO A 237 16.58 -5.58 13.81
N TRP A 238 16.26 -5.62 15.10
CA TRP A 238 16.18 -6.89 15.87
C TRP A 238 15.20 -7.90 15.25
N ALA A 239 14.16 -7.40 14.57
CA ALA A 239 13.21 -8.25 13.86
C ALA A 239 13.90 -9.13 12.79
N VAL A 240 14.90 -8.62 12.10
CA VAL A 240 15.66 -9.34 11.07
C VAL A 240 16.56 -10.40 11.75
N TRP A 241 17.21 -10.05 12.87
CA TRP A 241 18.01 -11.00 13.63
C TRP A 241 17.16 -12.13 14.21
N GLY A 242 15.98 -11.81 14.78
CA GLY A 242 15.03 -12.79 15.26
C GLY A 242 14.52 -13.74 14.17
N GLY A 243 14.15 -13.19 13.00
CA GLY A 243 13.71 -13.99 11.85
C GLY A 243 14.81 -14.88 11.25
N ALA A 244 16.09 -14.48 11.38
CA ALA A 244 17.22 -15.27 10.91
C ALA A 244 17.60 -16.41 11.90
N TYR A 245 17.24 -16.27 13.19
CA TYR A 245 17.51 -17.27 14.22
C TYR A 245 16.55 -18.47 14.16
N PHE A 246 15.28 -18.25 13.83
CA PHE A 246 14.23 -19.28 13.71
C PHE A 246 14.07 -19.75 12.25
#